data_fd885eb07ffb7adb0549d030c07ab380
#
_entry.id   fd885eb07ffb7adb0549d030c07ab380
#
_cell.length_a   1.000
_cell.length_b   1.000
_cell.length_c   1.000
_cell.angle_alpha   90.00
_cell.angle_beta   90.00
_cell.angle_gamma   90.00
#
_symmetry.space_group_name_H-M   'P 1'
#
loop_
_entity.id
_entity.type
_entity.pdbx_description
1 polymer ?
#
loop_
_entity_poly.entity_id
_entity_poly.type
_entity_poly.pdbx_seq_one_letter_code
_entity_poly.pdbx_strand_id
1 'polypeptide(L)'
;DYATNPEKTSANIKREFSPEQYQALADVIAYAKDEEKTEREFYVEGINCNVAIARDQFITVKEQYQKTEGIQAYHGYLSFKETDISPEMAQKIGMEFANEVWGKRFQVVVTTHLNTKHLHCHFVVNSISFVDGKHLWGEEKAWFKFRKIADRICEKYGLYYDPNPNRSKQSDYLTMKEKAGMPTRYSVAKEAIDYALSLIHISEPT
;
A
#
# COMPACT_ATOMS: atom_id res chain seq x y z
N ASP A 1 -10.82 14.60 -41.01
CA ASP A 1 -10.55 15.77 -40.18
C ASP A 1 -10.90 15.44 -38.73
N TYR A 2 -9.85 15.21 -37.91
CA TYR A 2 -10.00 14.74 -36.52
C TYR A 2 -10.49 15.87 -35.59
N ALA A 3 -10.27 17.12 -35.99
CA ALA A 3 -10.58 18.31 -35.19
C ALA A 3 -12.02 18.83 -35.35
N THR A 4 -12.78 18.34 -36.30
CA THR A 4 -14.12 18.83 -36.62
C THR A 4 -15.24 17.81 -36.39
N ASN A 5 -14.92 16.64 -35.78
CA ASN A 5 -15.94 15.66 -35.46
C ASN A 5 -16.60 16.00 -34.10
N PRO A 6 -17.88 16.45 -34.07
CA PRO A 6 -18.52 16.86 -32.82
C PRO A 6 -18.71 15.73 -31.81
N GLU A 7 -18.76 14.46 -32.25
CA GLU A 7 -18.81 13.30 -31.34
C GLU A 7 -17.47 13.09 -30.59
N LYS A 8 -16.33 13.57 -31.15
CA LYS A 8 -15.03 13.49 -30.53
C LYS A 8 -14.65 14.73 -29.71
N THR A 9 -15.29 15.86 -30.01
CA THR A 9 -15.10 17.13 -29.28
C THR A 9 -16.15 17.35 -28.19
N SER A 10 -17.30 16.67 -28.24
CA SER A 10 -18.30 16.69 -27.16
C SER A 10 -17.97 15.75 -26.00
N ALA A 11 -16.87 15.03 -26.04
CA ALA A 11 -16.40 14.16 -24.97
C ALA A 11 -15.79 14.92 -23.76
N ASN A 12 -16.05 16.22 -23.61
CA ASN A 12 -15.91 16.97 -22.36
C ASN A 12 -17.14 16.80 -21.45
N ILE A 13 -17.67 15.57 -21.35
CA ILE A 13 -18.50 15.21 -20.22
C ILE A 13 -17.52 15.15 -19.04
N LYS A 14 -17.58 16.17 -18.18
CA LYS A 14 -16.95 16.10 -16.86
C LYS A 14 -17.44 14.80 -16.23
N ARG A 15 -16.55 13.82 -16.12
CA ARG A 15 -16.85 12.60 -15.36
C ARG A 15 -16.84 13.00 -13.90
N GLU A 16 -18.02 13.26 -13.38
CA GLU A 16 -18.20 13.56 -11.97
C GLU A 16 -17.94 12.30 -11.15
N PHE A 17 -17.44 12.49 -9.96
CA PHE A 17 -17.24 11.43 -8.97
C PHE A 17 -18.60 10.86 -8.56
N SER A 18 -18.76 9.54 -8.59
CA SER A 18 -20.00 8.94 -8.10
C SER A 18 -20.08 9.01 -6.58
N PRO A 19 -21.30 9.01 -5.99
CA PRO A 19 -21.46 8.98 -4.53
C PRO A 19 -20.72 7.80 -3.87
N GLU A 20 -20.68 6.64 -4.51
CA GLU A 20 -20.00 5.44 -4.01
C GLU A 20 -18.49 5.63 -4.01
N GLN A 21 -17.92 6.29 -5.01
CA GLN A 21 -16.48 6.61 -5.08
C GLN A 21 -16.11 7.63 -3.99
N TYR A 22 -16.97 8.62 -3.73
CA TYR A 22 -16.81 9.55 -2.62
C TYR A 22 -16.78 8.82 -1.27
N GLN A 23 -17.73 7.91 -1.07
CA GLN A 23 -17.84 7.17 0.16
C GLN A 23 -16.64 6.24 0.36
N ALA A 24 -16.27 5.47 -0.66
CA ALA A 24 -15.11 4.57 -0.59
C ALA A 24 -13.82 5.30 -0.23
N LEU A 25 -13.58 6.48 -0.81
CA LEU A 25 -12.40 7.29 -0.47
C LEU A 25 -12.49 7.87 0.94
N ALA A 26 -13.68 8.30 1.36
CA ALA A 26 -13.92 8.77 2.72
C ALA A 26 -13.66 7.67 3.75
N ASP A 27 -14.15 6.45 3.51
CA ASP A 27 -13.98 5.31 4.41
C ASP A 27 -12.51 4.92 4.60
N VAL A 28 -11.71 4.91 3.52
CA VAL A 28 -10.26 4.62 3.61
C VAL A 28 -9.52 5.69 4.41
N ILE A 29 -9.84 6.96 4.19
CA ILE A 29 -9.22 8.07 4.93
C ILE A 29 -9.69 8.07 6.39
N ALA A 30 -10.98 7.83 6.65
CA ALA A 30 -11.52 7.73 7.99
C ALA A 30 -10.92 6.55 8.78
N TYR A 31 -10.79 5.38 8.15
CA TYR A 31 -10.12 4.22 8.75
C TYR A 31 -8.68 4.53 9.15
N ALA A 32 -7.94 5.23 8.31
CA ALA A 32 -6.56 5.63 8.61
C ALA A 32 -6.50 6.65 9.75
N LYS A 33 -7.52 7.51 9.88
CA LYS A 33 -7.63 8.58 10.89
C LYS A 33 -8.37 8.17 12.16
N ASP A 34 -8.75 6.89 12.32
CA ASP A 34 -9.52 6.42 13.46
C ASP A 34 -8.92 6.91 14.80
N GLU A 35 -9.67 7.76 15.50
CA GLU A 35 -9.21 8.48 16.70
C GLU A 35 -8.87 7.54 17.86
N GLU A 36 -9.53 6.39 17.98
CA GLU A 36 -9.20 5.37 18.98
C GLU A 36 -7.85 4.72 18.73
N LYS A 37 -7.39 4.75 17.46
CA LYS A 37 -6.11 4.16 17.05
C LYS A 37 -4.96 5.17 17.00
N THR A 38 -5.25 6.48 16.86
CA THR A 38 -4.25 7.53 16.60
C THR A 38 -4.11 8.57 17.71
N GLU A 39 -4.73 8.39 18.90
CA GLU A 39 -4.73 9.39 19.97
C GLU A 39 -4.98 10.83 19.47
N ARG A 40 -6.23 11.13 19.09
CA ARG A 40 -6.72 12.47 18.77
C ARG A 40 -5.93 13.24 17.71
N GLU A 41 -5.64 12.63 16.58
CA GLU A 41 -5.02 13.27 15.40
C GLU A 41 -3.57 13.80 15.60
N PHE A 42 -2.90 13.54 16.72
CA PHE A 42 -1.50 13.99 16.91
C PHE A 42 -0.54 13.32 15.93
N TYR A 43 -0.86 12.10 15.50
CA TYR A 43 -0.02 11.31 14.60
C TYR A 43 -0.66 11.10 13.23
N VAL A 44 -1.27 12.18 12.71
CA VAL A 44 -1.86 12.22 11.36
C VAL A 44 -1.30 13.43 10.62
N GLU A 45 -0.58 13.19 9.54
CA GLU A 45 0.02 14.24 8.73
C GLU A 45 -0.24 14.02 7.23
N GLY A 46 -0.26 15.13 6.47
CA GLY A 46 -0.43 15.11 5.03
C GLY A 46 0.84 15.51 4.28
N ILE A 47 1.16 14.80 3.22
CA ILE A 47 2.17 15.18 2.24
C ILE A 47 1.44 15.64 0.98
N ASN A 48 1.69 16.88 0.54
CA ASN A 48 1.02 17.53 -0.60
C ASN A 48 -0.52 17.61 -0.45
N CYS A 49 -1.03 17.47 0.76
CA CYS A 49 -2.45 17.65 1.06
C CYS A 49 -2.64 18.12 2.51
N ASN A 50 -3.78 18.75 2.76
CA ASN A 50 -4.23 19.04 4.11
C ASN A 50 -5.10 17.89 4.60
N VAL A 51 -4.78 17.30 5.74
CA VAL A 51 -5.47 16.14 6.32
C VAL A 51 -6.97 16.36 6.49
N ALA A 52 -7.38 17.57 6.90
CA ALA A 52 -8.79 17.89 7.15
C ALA A 52 -9.66 17.80 5.88
N ILE A 53 -9.08 18.07 4.72
CA ILE A 53 -9.76 18.10 3.42
C ILE A 53 -9.08 17.18 2.40
N ALA A 54 -8.31 16.18 2.86
CA ALA A 54 -7.52 15.31 1.99
C ALA A 54 -8.37 14.59 0.95
N ARG A 55 -9.57 14.14 1.34
CA ARG A 55 -10.52 13.51 0.41
C ARG A 55 -10.82 14.41 -0.78
N ASP A 56 -11.22 15.65 -0.50
CA ASP A 56 -11.66 16.58 -1.54
C ASP A 56 -10.47 17.00 -2.43
N GLN A 57 -9.28 17.13 -1.84
CA GLN A 57 -8.05 17.38 -2.60
C GLN A 57 -7.65 16.21 -3.49
N PHE A 58 -7.83 14.97 -3.04
CA PHE A 58 -7.60 13.78 -3.86
C PHE A 58 -8.57 13.74 -5.07
N ILE A 59 -9.82 14.06 -4.82
CA ILE A 59 -10.86 14.14 -5.85
C ILE A 59 -10.53 15.24 -6.86
N THR A 60 -10.18 16.45 -6.40
CA THR A 60 -9.82 17.59 -7.25
C THR A 60 -8.72 17.22 -8.25
N VAL A 61 -7.66 16.52 -7.79
CA VAL A 61 -6.60 16.05 -8.68
C VAL A 61 -7.14 15.09 -9.75
N LYS A 62 -8.01 14.14 -9.36
CA LYS A 62 -8.59 13.19 -10.31
C LYS A 62 -9.47 13.88 -11.35
N GLU A 63 -10.30 14.82 -10.92
CA GLU A 63 -11.16 15.61 -11.81
C GLU A 63 -10.34 16.46 -12.78
N GLN A 64 -9.26 17.10 -12.29
CA GLN A 64 -8.35 17.88 -13.11
C GLN A 64 -7.79 17.06 -14.27
N TYR A 65 -7.46 15.81 -14.03
CA TYR A 65 -6.93 14.90 -15.05
C TYR A 65 -7.97 13.99 -15.69
N GLN A 66 -9.26 14.18 -15.38
CA GLN A 66 -10.38 13.37 -15.90
C GLN A 66 -10.23 11.86 -15.63
N LYS A 67 -9.69 11.51 -14.45
CA LYS A 67 -9.42 10.13 -14.02
C LYS A 67 -10.15 9.78 -12.72
N THR A 68 -11.46 9.90 -12.77
CA THR A 68 -12.35 9.68 -11.63
C THR A 68 -12.71 8.20 -11.41
N GLU A 69 -12.49 7.34 -12.40
CA GLU A 69 -12.83 5.91 -12.33
C GLU A 69 -11.63 5.05 -11.85
N GLY A 70 -11.93 3.82 -11.47
CA GLY A 70 -10.93 2.82 -11.08
C GLY A 70 -10.49 2.97 -9.63
N ILE A 71 -9.25 2.60 -9.34
CA ILE A 71 -8.69 2.62 -7.98
C ILE A 71 -8.59 4.05 -7.49
N GLN A 72 -9.24 4.35 -6.36
CA GLN A 72 -9.32 5.70 -5.82
C GLN A 72 -8.11 6.09 -4.98
N ALA A 73 -7.61 5.16 -4.16
CA ALA A 73 -6.40 5.33 -3.37
C ALA A 73 -5.72 3.99 -3.15
N TYR A 74 -4.45 4.04 -2.85
CA TYR A 74 -3.71 2.88 -2.39
C TYR A 74 -3.49 2.99 -0.88
N HIS A 75 -3.65 1.87 -0.20
CA HIS A 75 -3.38 1.76 1.22
C HIS A 75 -2.19 0.83 1.45
N GLY A 76 -1.26 1.26 2.28
CA GLY A 76 -0.11 0.48 2.69
C GLY A 76 0.19 0.71 4.17
N TYR A 77 1.10 -0.08 4.73
CA TYR A 77 1.58 0.13 6.09
C TYR A 77 3.06 -0.24 6.25
N LEU A 78 3.70 0.41 7.21
CA LEU A 78 5.05 0.11 7.70
C LEU A 78 4.94 -0.24 9.18
N SER A 79 5.25 -1.49 9.54
CA SER A 79 5.19 -1.98 10.91
C SER A 79 6.59 -2.09 11.50
N PHE A 80 6.75 -1.66 12.76
CA PHE A 80 8.00 -1.75 13.51
C PHE A 80 8.04 -3.04 14.32
N LYS A 81 9.22 -3.66 14.41
CA LYS A 81 9.42 -4.85 15.24
C LYS A 81 9.59 -4.47 16.71
N GLU A 82 10.15 -3.33 16.95
CA GLU A 82 10.39 -2.77 18.28
C GLU A 82 9.05 -2.48 18.98
N THR A 83 9.02 -2.71 20.30
CA THR A 83 7.84 -2.43 21.15
C THR A 83 8.02 -1.17 21.98
N ASP A 84 9.22 -0.59 21.97
CA ASP A 84 9.64 0.58 22.74
C ASP A 84 9.92 1.82 21.89
N ILE A 85 9.65 1.75 20.59
CA ILE A 85 9.70 2.92 19.71
C ILE A 85 8.63 3.94 20.12
N SER A 86 9.02 5.22 20.24
CA SER A 86 8.03 6.25 20.55
C SER A 86 7.12 6.56 19.37
N PRO A 87 5.86 6.95 19.62
CA PRO A 87 4.92 7.34 18.57
C PRO A 87 5.46 8.45 17.66
N GLU A 88 6.15 9.45 18.23
CA GLU A 88 6.75 10.55 17.48
C GLU A 88 7.84 10.05 16.53
N MET A 89 8.65 9.11 16.99
CA MET A 89 9.70 8.50 16.16
C MET A 89 9.09 7.66 15.04
N ALA A 90 8.06 6.87 15.34
CA ALA A 90 7.34 6.10 14.34
C ALA A 90 6.72 7.01 13.27
N GLN A 91 6.02 8.08 13.69
CA GLN A 91 5.44 9.07 12.77
C GLN A 91 6.52 9.73 11.91
N LYS A 92 7.61 10.18 12.50
CA LYS A 92 8.74 10.80 11.80
C LYS A 92 9.31 9.88 10.72
N ILE A 93 9.49 8.60 11.03
CA ILE A 93 9.96 7.59 10.09
C ILE A 93 8.95 7.35 8.98
N GLY A 94 7.67 7.24 9.32
CA GLY A 94 6.58 7.12 8.35
C GLY A 94 6.53 8.29 7.38
N MET A 95 6.67 9.52 7.88
CA MET A 95 6.71 10.74 7.07
C MET A 95 7.95 10.77 6.15
N GLU A 96 9.14 10.43 6.66
CA GLU A 96 10.36 10.35 5.85
C GLU A 96 10.21 9.33 4.72
N PHE A 97 9.73 8.14 5.05
CA PHE A 97 9.46 7.07 4.08
C PHE A 97 8.46 7.52 3.01
N ALA A 98 7.30 8.02 3.41
CA ALA A 98 6.25 8.43 2.48
C ALA A 98 6.69 9.59 1.57
N ASN A 99 7.43 10.55 2.12
CA ASN A 99 7.94 11.69 1.36
C ASN A 99 8.96 11.24 0.31
N GLU A 100 9.84 10.31 0.64
CA GLU A 100 10.84 9.80 -0.31
C GLU A 100 10.21 8.97 -1.42
N VAL A 101 9.22 8.13 -1.06
CA VAL A 101 8.58 7.21 -2.01
C VAL A 101 7.60 7.94 -2.93
N TRP A 102 6.73 8.77 -2.36
CA TRP A 102 5.59 9.34 -3.08
C TRP A 102 5.56 10.86 -3.11
N GLY A 103 6.24 11.54 -2.18
CA GLY A 103 6.09 12.98 -1.94
C GLY A 103 6.37 13.87 -3.14
N LYS A 104 7.14 13.42 -4.11
CA LYS A 104 7.42 14.18 -5.34
C LYS A 104 6.24 14.29 -6.30
N ARG A 105 5.27 13.37 -6.21
CA ARG A 105 4.24 13.22 -7.26
C ARG A 105 2.85 12.95 -6.75
N PHE A 106 2.70 12.49 -5.53
CA PHE A 106 1.41 12.05 -5.00
C PHE A 106 1.07 12.74 -3.69
N GLN A 107 -0.22 12.87 -3.46
CA GLN A 107 -0.77 13.27 -2.18
C GLN A 107 -0.84 12.03 -1.29
N VAL A 108 -0.42 12.17 -0.03
CA VAL A 108 -0.38 11.07 0.93
C VAL A 108 -0.90 11.54 2.30
N VAL A 109 -1.75 10.74 2.92
CA VAL A 109 -2.07 10.85 4.35
C VAL A 109 -1.27 9.77 5.07
N VAL A 110 -0.53 10.16 6.10
CA VAL A 110 0.29 9.30 6.94
C VAL A 110 -0.26 9.31 8.34
N THR A 111 -0.52 8.14 8.91
CA THR A 111 -1.05 8.00 10.27
C THR A 111 -0.28 6.93 11.03
N THR A 112 -0.01 7.17 12.32
CA THR A 112 0.58 6.16 13.19
C THR A 112 -0.47 5.62 14.16
N HIS A 113 -0.68 4.30 14.14
CA HIS A 113 -1.60 3.60 15.03
C HIS A 113 -0.89 3.13 16.30
N LEU A 114 -1.48 3.45 17.45
CA LEU A 114 -0.90 3.22 18.77
C LEU A 114 -1.53 2.05 19.54
N ASN A 115 -2.67 1.56 19.09
CA ASN A 115 -3.48 0.57 19.80
C ASN A 115 -2.99 -0.88 19.65
N THR A 116 -1.81 -1.09 19.14
CA THR A 116 -1.22 -2.42 18.92
C THR A 116 0.13 -2.54 19.60
N LYS A 117 0.53 -3.79 19.93
CA LYS A 117 1.82 -4.09 20.54
C LYS A 117 3.01 -3.55 19.74
N HIS A 118 2.87 -3.51 18.43
CA HIS A 118 3.87 -2.99 17.50
C HIS A 118 3.27 -1.79 16.78
N LEU A 119 3.88 -0.63 16.94
CA LEU A 119 3.45 0.55 16.22
C LEU A 119 3.55 0.34 14.72
N HIS A 120 2.63 0.93 13.98
CA HIS A 120 2.66 0.88 12.53
C HIS A 120 2.11 2.17 11.93
N CYS A 121 2.76 2.63 10.86
CA CYS A 121 2.31 3.76 10.08
C CYS A 121 1.47 3.27 8.91
N HIS A 122 0.27 3.83 8.74
CA HIS A 122 -0.55 3.65 7.56
C HIS A 122 -0.32 4.78 6.57
N PHE A 123 -0.41 4.45 5.29
CA PHE A 123 -0.28 5.38 4.17
C PHE A 123 -1.50 5.27 3.29
N VAL A 124 -2.21 6.37 3.09
CA VAL A 124 -3.26 6.48 2.08
C VAL A 124 -2.74 7.38 0.97
N VAL A 125 -2.47 6.80 -0.18
CA VAL A 125 -1.83 7.47 -1.31
C VAL A 125 -2.85 7.69 -2.42
N ASN A 126 -2.99 8.93 -2.90
CA ASN A 126 -3.84 9.21 -4.05
C ASN A 126 -3.36 8.40 -5.27
N SER A 127 -4.29 7.77 -5.97
CA SER A 127 -3.96 6.92 -7.13
C SER A 127 -3.45 7.70 -8.34
N ILE A 128 -3.68 9.03 -8.39
CA ILE A 128 -3.34 9.91 -9.50
C ILE A 128 -2.29 10.93 -9.04
N SER A 129 -1.23 11.06 -9.83
CA SER A 129 -0.18 12.06 -9.63
C SER A 129 -0.72 13.47 -9.89
N PHE A 130 -0.50 14.39 -8.95
CA PHE A 130 -0.87 15.79 -9.12
C PHE A 130 0.06 16.54 -10.10
N VAL A 131 1.20 15.96 -10.47
CA VAL A 131 2.18 16.58 -11.37
C VAL A 131 1.82 16.34 -12.84
N ASP A 132 1.44 15.11 -13.19
CA ASP A 132 1.30 14.69 -14.60
C ASP A 132 0.07 13.78 -14.83
N GLY A 133 -0.77 13.60 -13.83
CA GLY A 133 -1.97 12.78 -13.91
C GLY A 133 -1.73 11.29 -14.14
N LYS A 134 -0.50 10.81 -14.05
CA LYS A 134 -0.24 9.37 -14.20
C LYS A 134 -0.69 8.60 -12.98
N HIS A 135 -1.17 7.37 -13.22
CA HIS A 135 -1.48 6.44 -12.13
C HIS A 135 -0.21 6.05 -11.35
N LEU A 136 -0.37 5.79 -10.06
CA LEU A 136 0.69 5.24 -9.20
C LEU A 136 1.14 3.85 -9.68
N TRP A 137 0.31 3.19 -10.46
CA TRP A 137 0.53 1.86 -11.01
C TRP A 137 1.64 1.81 -12.06
N GLY A 138 2.42 0.71 -12.10
CA GLY A 138 3.23 0.37 -13.25
C GLY A 138 4.68 -0.02 -13.02
N GLU A 139 5.19 0.04 -11.79
CA GLU A 139 6.51 -0.51 -11.52
C GLU A 139 6.38 -1.89 -10.88
N GLU A 140 6.46 -2.95 -11.67
CA GLU A 140 6.39 -4.36 -11.23
C GLU A 140 7.34 -4.72 -10.07
N LYS A 141 8.30 -3.84 -9.81
CA LYS A 141 9.31 -3.97 -8.73
C LYS A 141 9.21 -2.87 -7.67
N ALA A 142 8.11 -2.11 -7.64
CA ALA A 142 7.96 -0.96 -6.72
C ALA A 142 8.14 -1.39 -5.26
N TRP A 143 7.57 -2.51 -4.84
CA TRP A 143 7.68 -3.00 -3.47
C TRP A 143 9.13 -3.34 -3.06
N PHE A 144 9.99 -3.79 -3.97
CA PHE A 144 11.41 -3.98 -3.67
C PHE A 144 12.14 -2.65 -3.44
N LYS A 145 11.76 -1.60 -4.19
CA LYS A 145 12.29 -0.25 -3.98
C LYS A 145 11.81 0.28 -2.63
N PHE A 146 10.51 0.15 -2.33
CA PHE A 146 9.92 0.59 -1.07
C PHE A 146 10.59 -0.09 0.12
N ARG A 147 10.81 -1.40 0.02
CA ARG A 147 11.53 -2.15 1.05
C ARG A 147 12.94 -1.63 1.27
N LYS A 148 13.74 -1.44 0.21
CA LYS A 148 15.09 -0.90 0.31
C LYS A 148 15.13 0.49 0.97
N ILE A 149 14.13 1.33 0.67
CA ILE A 149 13.99 2.64 1.30
C ILE A 149 13.66 2.47 2.78
N ALA A 150 12.69 1.62 3.12
CA ALA A 150 12.32 1.32 4.50
C ALA A 150 13.51 0.77 5.30
N ASP A 151 14.22 -0.24 4.76
CA ASP A 151 15.38 -0.86 5.40
C ASP A 151 16.47 0.19 5.69
N ARG A 152 16.80 1.05 4.73
CA ARG A 152 17.78 2.13 4.88
C ARG A 152 17.36 3.18 5.93
N ILE A 153 16.07 3.52 5.96
CA ILE A 153 15.55 4.45 6.96
C ILE A 153 15.59 3.79 8.35
N CYS A 154 15.17 2.53 8.48
CA CYS A 154 15.27 1.80 9.74
C CYS A 154 16.72 1.72 10.24
N GLU A 155 17.68 1.41 9.36
CA GLU A 155 19.11 1.39 9.69
C GLU A 155 19.58 2.77 10.19
N LYS A 156 19.20 3.86 9.51
CA LYS A 156 19.52 5.24 9.90
C LYS A 156 19.08 5.56 11.34
N TYR A 157 17.95 5.02 11.75
CA TYR A 157 17.38 5.23 13.09
C TYR A 157 17.74 4.13 14.10
N GLY A 158 18.61 3.18 13.73
CA GLY A 158 19.03 2.07 14.59
C GLY A 158 17.93 1.04 14.87
N LEU A 159 16.94 0.96 14.02
CA LEU A 159 15.84 0.02 14.13
C LEU A 159 16.12 -1.27 13.37
N TYR A 160 15.39 -2.32 13.74
CA TYR A 160 15.51 -3.61 13.08
C TYR A 160 15.10 -3.54 11.59
N TYR A 161 15.91 -4.13 10.76
CA TYR A 161 15.56 -4.49 9.39
C TYR A 161 16.10 -5.89 9.07
N ASP A 162 15.51 -6.56 8.09
CA ASP A 162 15.98 -7.88 7.66
C ASP A 162 16.82 -7.75 6.38
N PRO A 163 18.16 -7.84 6.47
CA PRO A 163 19.04 -7.66 5.33
C PRO A 163 18.91 -8.78 4.28
N ASN A 164 18.41 -9.95 4.71
CA ASN A 164 18.23 -11.12 3.84
C ASN A 164 16.82 -11.72 3.98
N PRO A 165 15.79 -11.02 3.50
CA PRO A 165 14.43 -11.51 3.61
C PRO A 165 14.29 -12.85 2.88
N ASN A 166 13.93 -13.88 3.63
CA ASN A 166 13.72 -15.20 3.07
C ASN A 166 12.48 -15.18 2.16
N ARG A 167 12.70 -15.10 0.84
CA ARG A 167 11.66 -15.04 -0.18
C ARG A 167 10.86 -16.34 -0.29
N SER A 168 11.36 -17.42 0.28
CA SER A 168 10.72 -18.74 0.27
C SER A 168 9.78 -18.94 1.46
N LYS A 169 9.72 -18.00 2.42
CA LYS A 169 8.75 -18.09 3.51
C LYS A 169 7.34 -17.88 2.98
N GLN A 170 6.57 -18.92 3.11
CA GLN A 170 5.13 -18.91 2.92
C GLN A 170 4.50 -17.81 3.79
N SER A 171 3.45 -17.14 3.31
CA SER A 171 2.77 -16.11 4.10
C SER A 171 2.27 -16.69 5.43
N ASP A 172 2.26 -15.89 6.49
CA ASP A 172 1.80 -16.33 7.82
C ASP A 172 0.38 -16.89 7.78
N TYR A 173 -0.48 -16.35 6.92
CA TYR A 173 -1.82 -16.86 6.67
C TYR A 173 -1.84 -18.30 6.14
N LEU A 174 -1.01 -18.61 5.17
CA LEU A 174 -0.90 -19.97 4.63
C LEU A 174 -0.28 -20.91 5.65
N THR A 175 0.73 -20.47 6.38
CA THR A 175 1.36 -21.22 7.47
C THR A 175 0.36 -21.54 8.58
N MET A 176 -0.50 -20.57 8.97
CA MET A 176 -1.58 -20.81 9.95
C MET A 176 -2.61 -21.83 9.45
N LYS A 177 -3.01 -21.76 8.18
CA LYS A 177 -3.93 -22.74 7.59
C LYS A 177 -3.35 -24.16 7.59
N GLU A 178 -2.09 -24.31 7.23
CA GLU A 178 -1.42 -25.62 7.24
C GLU A 178 -1.26 -26.17 8.65
N LYS A 179 -0.91 -25.34 9.64
CA LYS A 179 -0.89 -25.72 11.05
C LYS A 179 -2.28 -26.11 11.59
N ALA A 180 -3.35 -25.55 11.03
CA ALA A 180 -4.72 -25.90 11.35
C ALA A 180 -5.21 -27.15 10.56
N GLY A 181 -4.33 -27.83 9.82
CA GLY A 181 -4.68 -29.03 9.03
C GLY A 181 -5.52 -28.75 7.78
N MET A 182 -5.62 -27.47 7.37
CA MET A 182 -6.35 -27.10 6.15
C MET A 182 -5.42 -27.15 4.93
N PRO A 183 -5.75 -27.98 3.90
CA PRO A 183 -4.92 -28.05 2.71
C PRO A 183 -4.89 -26.70 1.96
N THR A 184 -3.72 -26.27 1.59
CA THR A 184 -3.50 -25.10 0.74
C THR A 184 -3.12 -25.54 -0.66
N ARG A 185 -3.30 -24.68 -1.68
CA ARG A 185 -2.83 -24.98 -3.03
C ARG A 185 -1.34 -25.29 -3.07
N TYR A 186 -0.57 -24.72 -2.17
CA TYR A 186 0.87 -24.95 -2.05
C TYR A 186 1.18 -26.32 -1.44
N SER A 187 0.50 -26.71 -0.35
CA SER A 187 0.71 -28.04 0.25
C SER A 187 0.30 -29.18 -0.70
N VAL A 188 -0.83 -29.02 -1.39
CA VAL A 188 -1.29 -29.98 -2.41
C VAL A 188 -0.30 -30.10 -3.57
N ALA A 189 0.21 -28.96 -4.08
CA ALA A 189 1.22 -28.97 -5.14
C ALA A 189 2.53 -29.62 -4.68
N LYS A 190 2.96 -29.32 -3.45
CA LYS A 190 4.16 -29.93 -2.86
C LYS A 190 4.03 -31.43 -2.73
N GLU A 191 2.93 -31.94 -2.18
CA GLU A 191 2.65 -33.37 -2.06
C GLU A 191 2.64 -34.06 -3.42
N ALA A 192 2.05 -33.43 -4.44
CA ALA A 192 2.06 -33.97 -5.81
C ALA A 192 3.47 -34.05 -6.40
N ILE A 193 4.31 -33.04 -6.14
CA ILE A 193 5.71 -33.03 -6.58
C ILE A 193 6.54 -34.08 -5.83
N ASP A 194 6.40 -34.14 -4.50
CA ASP A 194 7.11 -35.13 -3.66
C ASP A 194 6.72 -36.55 -4.07
N TYR A 195 5.44 -36.83 -4.39
CA TYR A 195 4.98 -38.09 -4.92
C TYR A 195 5.59 -38.40 -6.28
N ALA A 196 5.60 -37.44 -7.22
CA ALA A 196 6.22 -37.63 -8.54
C ALA A 196 7.72 -37.90 -8.44
N LEU A 197 8.44 -37.19 -7.56
CA LEU A 197 9.87 -37.41 -7.31
C LEU A 197 10.14 -38.79 -6.69
N SER A 198 9.28 -39.32 -5.82
CA SER A 198 9.40 -40.63 -5.23
C SER A 198 9.28 -41.76 -6.26
N LEU A 199 8.46 -41.53 -7.29
CA LEU A 199 8.30 -42.51 -8.41
C LEU A 199 9.52 -42.52 -9.33
N ILE A 200 10.21 -41.39 -9.50
CA ILE A 200 11.43 -41.31 -10.33
C ILE A 200 12.57 -42.10 -9.70
N HIS A 201 12.71 -42.09 -8.37
CA HIS A 201 13.74 -42.84 -7.65
C HIS A 201 13.53 -44.36 -7.66
N ILE A 202 12.31 -44.84 -7.93
CA ILE A 202 11.99 -46.26 -7.98
C ILE A 202 12.33 -46.86 -9.37
N SER A 203 12.57 -46.06 -10.40
CA SER A 203 12.75 -46.46 -11.77
C SER A 203 14.22 -46.47 -12.27
N GLU A 204 15.23 -46.27 -11.40
CA GLU A 204 16.62 -46.49 -11.80
C GLU A 204 16.90 -48.01 -11.87
N PRO A 205 17.22 -48.58 -13.07
CA PRO A 205 17.58 -49.99 -13.18
C PRO A 205 18.95 -50.20 -12.56
N THR A 206 19.04 -51.18 -11.66
CA THR A 206 20.29 -51.77 -11.17
C THR A 206 21.10 -52.37 -12.30
#